data_df678b8666731f0fe006f12203b2d52e
#
_entry.id   df678b8666731f0fe006f12203b2d52e
#
_cell.length_a   1.000
_cell.length_b   1.000
_cell.length_c   1.000
_cell.angle_alpha   90.00
_cell.angle_beta   90.00
_cell.angle_gamma   90.00
#
_symmetry.space_group_name_H-M   'P 1'
#
loop_
_entity.id
_entity.type
_entity.pdbx_description
1 polymer ?
#
loop_
_entity_poly.entity_id
_entity_poly.type
_entity_poly.pdbx_seq_one_letter_code
_entity_poly.pdbx_strand_id
1 'polypeptide(L)'
;MILRNKQADDFIKKPSDDIQGILIHGQDSGLINYRTKALVNHYIPNQNDPFLLSTINSTQLNDNPGLLTDELDTYALTNDKRVILLDLTSDLSKEQVDCIIDSKSQSILIINAGELKTTSPSRKAIENDKNFIVIPCYNSSNIDIMNLLNNKLKERDLAMDKDAKELIVASLGNDYGNTISEIEKILNYHQSGDEISKSDVESIIVSSSNIIVTDLVDTVFEKKTKSVSRLYHSVIN
;
A
#
# COMPACT_ATOMS: atom_id res chain seq x y z
N MET A 1 -15.82 -9.23 5.83
CA MET A 1 -15.65 -9.81 4.45
C MET A 1 -14.23 -9.65 3.99
N ILE A 2 -13.59 -10.68 3.39
CA ILE A 2 -12.18 -10.62 2.93
C ILE A 2 -12.15 -10.34 1.43
N LEU A 3 -11.44 -9.28 1.02
CA LEU A 3 -11.23 -8.90 -0.38
C LEU A 3 -9.77 -9.11 -0.77
N ARG A 4 -9.52 -9.79 -1.90
CA ARG A 4 -8.17 -10.11 -2.38
C ARG A 4 -7.94 -9.56 -3.77
N ASN A 5 -6.71 -9.19 -4.07
CA ASN A 5 -6.25 -8.77 -5.40
C ASN A 5 -7.24 -7.78 -6.06
N LYS A 6 -7.77 -8.13 -7.22
CA LYS A 6 -8.68 -7.27 -7.99
C LYS A 6 -9.90 -6.80 -7.19
N GLN A 7 -10.48 -7.66 -6.32
CA GLN A 7 -11.63 -7.25 -5.49
C GLN A 7 -11.25 -6.13 -4.53
N ALA A 8 -10.04 -6.18 -3.95
CA ALA A 8 -9.53 -5.11 -3.10
C ALA A 8 -9.31 -3.82 -3.90
N ASP A 9 -8.73 -3.92 -5.09
CA ASP A 9 -8.46 -2.75 -5.94
C ASP A 9 -9.77 -2.12 -6.46
N ASP A 10 -10.76 -2.92 -6.82
CA ASP A 10 -12.09 -2.44 -7.22
C ASP A 10 -12.81 -1.76 -6.03
N PHE A 11 -12.71 -2.34 -4.84
CA PHE A 11 -13.27 -1.74 -3.62
C PHE A 11 -12.59 -0.40 -3.26
N ILE A 12 -11.27 -0.30 -3.36
CA ILE A 12 -10.52 0.92 -3.05
C ILE A 12 -10.88 2.06 -4.01
N LYS A 13 -11.21 1.76 -5.26
CA LYS A 13 -11.68 2.76 -6.24
C LYS A 13 -13.06 3.34 -5.87
N LYS A 14 -13.90 2.53 -5.22
CA LYS A 14 -15.25 2.92 -4.80
C LYS A 14 -15.60 2.23 -3.47
N PRO A 15 -15.03 2.69 -2.34
CA PRO A 15 -15.33 2.12 -1.04
C PRO A 15 -16.80 2.34 -0.65
N SER A 16 -17.31 1.44 0.19
CA SER A 16 -18.67 1.56 0.73
C SER A 16 -18.67 2.46 1.96
N ASP A 17 -19.71 3.26 2.11
CA ASP A 17 -19.99 4.05 3.31
C ASP A 17 -20.72 3.28 4.40
N ASP A 18 -21.24 2.08 4.07
CA ASP A 18 -22.06 1.25 4.96
C ASP A 18 -21.22 0.25 5.78
N ILE A 19 -19.93 0.54 5.96
CA ILE A 19 -19.02 -0.29 6.75
C ILE A 19 -18.52 0.49 7.98
N GLN A 20 -18.20 -0.25 9.02
CA GLN A 20 -17.63 0.31 10.24
C GLN A 20 -16.11 0.50 10.11
N GLY A 21 -15.44 -0.42 9.39
CA GLY A 21 -14.01 -0.29 9.22
C GLY A 21 -13.38 -1.25 8.22
N ILE A 22 -12.08 -1.03 8.02
CA ILE A 22 -11.25 -1.76 7.07
C ILE A 22 -9.95 -2.17 7.77
N LEU A 23 -9.66 -3.47 7.78
CA LEU A 23 -8.38 -4.01 8.23
C LEU A 23 -7.48 -4.25 7.01
N ILE A 24 -6.34 -3.59 6.96
CA ILE A 24 -5.31 -3.78 5.95
C ILE A 24 -4.09 -4.41 6.65
N HIS A 25 -3.70 -5.60 6.23
CA HIS A 25 -2.59 -6.30 6.87
C HIS A 25 -1.80 -7.15 5.88
N GLY A 26 -0.53 -7.45 6.18
CA GLY A 26 0.30 -8.34 5.36
C GLY A 26 1.78 -8.04 5.46
N GLN A 27 2.55 -8.65 4.57
CA GLN A 27 4.01 -8.53 4.53
C GLN A 27 4.47 -7.35 3.66
N ASP A 28 3.65 -6.93 2.68
CA ASP A 28 3.98 -5.85 1.77
C ASP A 28 3.57 -4.50 2.37
N SER A 29 4.50 -3.86 3.08
CA SER A 29 4.28 -2.56 3.72
C SER A 29 4.01 -1.44 2.70
N GLY A 30 4.59 -1.52 1.51
CA GLY A 30 4.36 -0.59 0.41
C GLY A 30 2.92 -0.65 -0.09
N LEU A 31 2.40 -1.87 -0.28
CA LEU A 31 1.01 -2.09 -0.68
C LEU A 31 0.02 -1.66 0.42
N ILE A 32 0.33 -1.95 1.69
CA ILE A 32 -0.46 -1.49 2.84
C ILE A 32 -0.56 0.04 2.81
N ASN A 33 0.57 0.73 2.76
CA ASN A 33 0.62 2.20 2.75
C ASN A 33 -0.10 2.80 1.54
N TYR A 34 0.06 2.23 0.36
CA TYR A 34 -0.64 2.67 -0.85
C TYR A 34 -2.15 2.57 -0.69
N ARG A 35 -2.65 1.41 -0.23
CA ARG A 35 -4.08 1.17 -0.04
C ARG A 35 -4.68 2.02 1.08
N THR A 36 -3.96 2.17 2.19
CA THR A 36 -4.34 3.04 3.29
C THR A 36 -4.50 4.49 2.82
N LYS A 37 -3.50 5.04 2.13
CA LYS A 37 -3.56 6.41 1.59
C LYS A 37 -4.71 6.59 0.61
N ALA A 38 -4.94 5.62 -0.28
CA ALA A 38 -6.04 5.69 -1.24
C ALA A 38 -7.41 5.73 -0.56
N LEU A 39 -7.62 4.94 0.50
CA LEU A 39 -8.85 4.93 1.29
C LEU A 39 -9.03 6.23 2.09
N VAL A 40 -7.98 6.71 2.76
CA VAL A 40 -8.03 8.00 3.48
C VAL A 40 -8.39 9.12 2.53
N ASN A 41 -7.75 9.19 1.35
CA ASN A 41 -8.03 10.21 0.33
C ASN A 41 -9.47 10.13 -0.22
N HIS A 42 -10.05 8.93 -0.27
CA HIS A 42 -11.43 8.76 -0.70
C HIS A 42 -12.42 9.33 0.32
N TYR A 43 -12.26 8.97 1.59
CA TYR A 43 -13.18 9.41 2.65
C TYR A 43 -12.95 10.87 3.06
N ILE A 44 -11.71 11.36 2.94
CA ILE A 44 -11.32 12.73 3.28
C ILE A 44 -10.61 13.38 2.09
N PRO A 45 -11.33 13.83 1.06
CA PRO A 45 -10.71 14.48 -0.09
C PRO A 45 -9.99 15.79 0.27
N ASN A 46 -10.49 16.51 1.27
CA ASN A 46 -9.85 17.71 1.80
C ASN A 46 -9.10 17.41 3.10
N GLN A 47 -7.83 17.03 2.98
CA GLN A 47 -6.97 16.68 4.12
C GLN A 47 -6.51 17.90 4.96
N ASN A 48 -6.95 19.11 4.62
CA ASN A 48 -6.58 20.31 5.37
C ASN A 48 -7.39 20.49 6.66
N ASP A 49 -8.44 19.68 6.87
CA ASP A 49 -9.21 19.69 8.12
C ASP A 49 -8.62 18.69 9.13
N PRO A 50 -7.92 19.16 10.17
CA PRO A 50 -7.28 18.30 11.16
C PRO A 50 -8.29 17.53 12.02
N PHE A 51 -9.58 17.87 11.98
CA PHE A 51 -10.62 17.21 12.78
C PHE A 51 -11.21 15.98 12.07
N LEU A 52 -10.98 15.83 10.76
CA LEU A 52 -11.51 14.71 9.98
C LEU A 52 -10.63 13.46 10.03
N LEU A 53 -9.31 13.61 10.27
CA LEU A 53 -8.37 12.49 10.37
C LEU A 53 -7.74 12.44 11.76
N SER A 54 -8.01 11.36 12.49
CA SER A 54 -7.27 11.03 13.71
C SER A 54 -6.35 9.85 13.42
N THR A 55 -5.08 9.96 13.79
CA THR A 55 -4.10 8.88 13.63
C THR A 55 -3.61 8.43 15.00
N ILE A 56 -3.76 7.15 15.30
CA ILE A 56 -3.37 6.54 16.56
C ILE A 56 -2.39 5.40 16.27
N ASN A 57 -1.25 5.40 16.92
CA ASN A 57 -0.27 4.32 16.81
C ASN A 57 -0.29 3.40 18.05
N SER A 58 0.41 2.24 17.93
CA SER A 58 0.50 1.26 19.00
C SER A 58 1.04 1.84 20.31
N THR A 59 1.98 2.77 20.27
CA THR A 59 2.55 3.39 21.48
C THR A 59 1.49 4.21 22.22
N GLN A 60 0.75 5.05 21.48
CA GLN A 60 -0.33 5.85 22.06
C GLN A 60 -1.45 4.98 22.67
N LEU A 61 -1.80 3.85 22.02
CA LEU A 61 -2.77 2.90 22.55
C LEU A 61 -2.30 2.21 23.83
N ASN A 62 -1.00 1.94 23.94
CA ASN A 62 -0.42 1.34 25.15
C ASN A 62 -0.34 2.35 26.31
N ASP A 63 0.01 3.60 26.01
CA ASP A 63 0.15 4.66 27.00
C ASP A 63 -1.21 5.14 27.52
N ASN A 64 -2.22 5.16 26.66
CA ASN A 64 -3.60 5.54 27.00
C ASN A 64 -4.62 4.55 26.42
N PRO A 65 -4.98 3.49 27.14
CA PRO A 65 -5.97 2.51 26.68
C PRO A 65 -7.36 3.07 26.37
N GLY A 66 -7.75 4.20 26.98
CA GLY A 66 -9.02 4.88 26.73
C GLY A 66 -9.07 5.67 25.43
N LEU A 67 -7.91 5.99 24.84
CA LEU A 67 -7.81 6.84 23.65
C LEU A 67 -8.66 6.34 22.49
N LEU A 68 -8.67 5.02 22.26
CA LEU A 68 -9.46 4.42 21.18
C LEU A 68 -10.96 4.63 21.38
N THR A 69 -11.45 4.46 22.58
CA THR A 69 -12.86 4.69 22.93
C THR A 69 -13.22 6.16 22.73
N ASP A 70 -12.40 7.06 23.26
CA ASP A 70 -12.63 8.51 23.15
C ASP A 70 -12.69 8.95 21.67
N GLU A 71 -11.81 8.41 20.85
CA GLU A 71 -11.80 8.72 19.42
C GLU A 71 -12.99 8.12 18.66
N LEU A 72 -13.42 6.90 19.01
CA LEU A 72 -14.60 6.27 18.43
C LEU A 72 -15.89 7.00 18.81
N ASP A 73 -15.96 7.57 20.01
CA ASP A 73 -17.11 8.33 20.51
C ASP A 73 -17.09 9.80 20.03
N THR A 74 -16.00 10.24 19.42
CA THR A 74 -15.89 11.61 18.89
C THR A 74 -16.62 11.74 17.55
N TYR A 75 -17.49 12.77 17.44
CA TYR A 75 -18.24 13.07 16.22
C TYR A 75 -17.58 14.23 15.45
N ALA A 76 -17.68 14.16 14.12
CA ALA A 76 -17.33 15.31 13.29
C ALA A 76 -18.29 16.49 13.59
N LEU A 77 -17.75 17.70 13.57
CA LEU A 77 -18.56 18.94 13.75
C LEU A 77 -19.36 19.27 12.49
N THR A 78 -19.02 18.64 11.38
CA THR A 78 -19.65 18.78 10.06
C THR A 78 -20.34 17.47 9.67
N ASN A 79 -21.10 17.47 8.57
CA ASN A 79 -21.66 16.23 8.00
C ASN A 79 -20.62 15.38 7.25
N ASP A 80 -19.34 15.75 7.30
CA ASP A 80 -18.28 15.02 6.63
C ASP A 80 -17.94 13.72 7.37
N LYS A 81 -17.48 12.74 6.62
CA LYS A 81 -16.98 11.48 7.20
C LYS A 81 -15.67 11.78 7.94
N ARG A 82 -15.56 11.25 9.15
CA ARG A 82 -14.32 11.23 9.93
C ARG A 82 -13.64 9.87 9.77
N VAL A 83 -12.33 9.87 9.66
CA VAL A 83 -11.51 8.67 9.59
C VAL A 83 -10.66 8.56 10.85
N ILE A 84 -10.64 7.38 11.45
CA ILE A 84 -9.71 7.01 12.51
C ILE A 84 -8.73 6.01 11.89
N LEU A 85 -7.47 6.39 11.78
CA LEU A 85 -6.40 5.53 11.30
C LEU A 85 -5.64 4.93 12.47
N LEU A 86 -5.73 3.62 12.64
CA LEU A 86 -4.89 2.87 13.58
C LEU A 86 -3.67 2.35 12.84
N ASP A 87 -2.48 2.80 13.25
CA ASP A 87 -1.21 2.33 12.70
C ASP A 87 -0.52 1.39 13.71
N LEU A 88 -0.69 0.10 13.50
CA LEU A 88 -0.35 -0.93 14.47
C LEU A 88 0.95 -1.65 14.13
N THR A 89 1.84 -1.72 15.11
CA THR A 89 3.06 -2.54 15.07
C THR A 89 2.92 -3.86 15.84
N SER A 90 1.81 -4.04 16.57
CA SER A 90 1.49 -5.23 17.38
C SER A 90 0.01 -5.57 17.27
N ASP A 91 -0.35 -6.77 17.67
CA ASP A 91 -1.75 -7.21 17.72
C ASP A 91 -2.55 -6.40 18.75
N LEU A 92 -3.84 -6.23 18.51
CA LEU A 92 -4.73 -5.55 19.44
C LEU A 92 -5.06 -6.45 20.65
N SER A 93 -5.24 -5.86 21.81
CA SER A 93 -5.77 -6.58 22.96
C SER A 93 -7.24 -6.97 22.74
N LYS A 94 -7.73 -7.93 23.53
CA LYS A 94 -9.13 -8.35 23.43
C LYS A 94 -10.08 -7.18 23.71
N GLU A 95 -9.77 -6.36 24.70
CA GLU A 95 -10.57 -5.21 25.10
C GLU A 95 -10.63 -4.16 23.97
N GLN A 96 -9.52 -3.95 23.26
CA GLN A 96 -9.48 -3.04 22.10
C GLN A 96 -10.31 -3.59 20.93
N VAL A 97 -10.25 -4.89 20.69
CA VAL A 97 -11.06 -5.54 19.65
C VAL A 97 -12.54 -5.46 19.97
N ASP A 98 -12.93 -5.77 21.23
CA ASP A 98 -14.32 -5.70 21.68
C ASP A 98 -14.82 -4.24 21.54
N CYS A 99 -14.03 -3.25 21.95
CA CYS A 99 -14.33 -1.83 21.78
C CYS A 99 -14.59 -1.44 20.30
N ILE A 100 -13.77 -1.94 19.39
CA ILE A 100 -13.92 -1.69 17.95
C ILE A 100 -15.21 -2.32 17.41
N ILE A 101 -15.47 -3.58 17.73
CA ILE A 101 -16.61 -4.34 17.17
C ILE A 101 -17.94 -3.82 17.73
N ASP A 102 -17.99 -3.50 19.03
CA ASP A 102 -19.20 -3.02 19.70
C ASP A 102 -19.47 -1.53 19.47
N SER A 103 -18.51 -0.81 18.87
CA SER A 103 -18.64 0.62 18.60
C SER A 103 -19.81 0.92 17.65
N LYS A 104 -20.49 2.02 17.92
CA LYS A 104 -21.52 2.62 17.05
C LYS A 104 -21.02 3.92 16.42
N SER A 105 -19.70 4.08 16.33
CA SER A 105 -19.08 5.24 15.72
C SER A 105 -19.57 5.47 14.28
N GLN A 106 -19.76 6.73 13.92
CA GLN A 106 -20.04 7.12 12.54
C GLN A 106 -18.74 7.34 11.73
N SER A 107 -17.60 7.30 12.42
CA SER A 107 -16.28 7.38 11.76
C SER A 107 -15.93 6.08 11.07
N ILE A 108 -15.22 6.16 9.96
CA ILE A 108 -14.63 4.99 9.31
C ILE A 108 -13.32 4.65 10.01
N LEU A 109 -13.20 3.41 10.49
CA LEU A 109 -11.99 2.92 11.11
C LEU A 109 -11.10 2.23 10.05
N ILE A 110 -9.90 2.75 9.81
CA ILE A 110 -8.90 2.11 8.96
C ILE A 110 -7.80 1.57 9.88
N ILE A 111 -7.63 0.25 9.88
CA ILE A 111 -6.63 -0.44 10.69
C ILE A 111 -5.50 -0.85 9.76
N ASN A 112 -4.38 -0.15 9.85
CA ASN A 112 -3.13 -0.52 9.20
C ASN A 112 -2.35 -1.42 10.16
N ALA A 113 -2.25 -2.69 9.85
CA ALA A 113 -1.49 -3.65 10.63
C ALA A 113 -0.44 -4.33 9.75
N GLY A 114 0.74 -4.52 10.28
CA GLY A 114 1.78 -5.30 9.63
C GLY A 114 1.35 -6.76 9.46
N GLU A 115 2.31 -7.67 9.51
CA GLU A 115 2.01 -9.10 9.37
C GLU A 115 1.25 -9.64 10.59
N LEU A 116 -0.06 -9.85 10.44
CA LEU A 116 -0.88 -10.54 11.43
C LEU A 116 -0.93 -12.04 11.13
N LYS A 117 -0.56 -12.86 12.11
CA LYS A 117 -0.65 -14.33 11.99
C LYS A 117 -2.10 -14.76 11.79
N THR A 118 -2.31 -15.87 11.10
CA THR A 118 -3.66 -16.48 10.94
C THR A 118 -4.27 -16.91 12.27
N THR A 119 -3.46 -17.07 13.30
CA THR A 119 -3.88 -17.40 14.68
C THR A 119 -4.22 -16.16 15.50
N SER A 120 -3.93 -14.95 15.01
CA SER A 120 -4.20 -13.68 15.71
C SER A 120 -5.67 -13.58 16.11
N PRO A 121 -5.98 -13.33 17.40
CA PRO A 121 -7.34 -13.17 17.85
C PRO A 121 -8.03 -11.95 17.26
N SER A 122 -7.33 -10.81 17.17
CA SER A 122 -7.89 -9.58 16.61
C SER A 122 -8.22 -9.75 15.12
N ARG A 123 -7.32 -10.35 14.35
CA ARG A 123 -7.57 -10.67 12.95
C ARG A 123 -8.82 -11.53 12.78
N LYS A 124 -8.92 -12.62 13.54
CA LYS A 124 -10.08 -13.53 13.45
C LYS A 124 -11.40 -12.86 13.83
N ALA A 125 -11.39 -12.03 14.86
CA ALA A 125 -12.58 -11.33 15.29
C ALA A 125 -13.06 -10.36 14.20
N ILE A 126 -12.17 -9.56 13.63
CA ILE A 126 -12.48 -8.61 12.56
C ILE A 126 -12.86 -9.33 11.26
N GLU A 127 -12.20 -10.44 10.89
CA GLU A 127 -12.55 -11.25 9.71
C GLU A 127 -13.98 -11.84 9.80
N ASN A 128 -14.46 -12.14 11.00
CA ASN A 128 -15.77 -12.71 11.23
C ASN A 128 -16.89 -11.65 11.35
N ASP A 129 -16.53 -10.40 11.54
CA ASP A 129 -17.51 -9.32 11.63
C ASP A 129 -18.01 -8.90 10.23
N LYS A 130 -19.31 -8.64 10.11
CA LYS A 130 -19.95 -8.30 8.83
C LYS A 130 -19.77 -6.84 8.44
N ASN A 131 -19.49 -5.98 9.40
CA ASN A 131 -19.32 -4.55 9.20
C ASN A 131 -17.89 -4.18 8.82
N PHE A 132 -16.98 -5.18 8.79
CA PHE A 132 -15.58 -4.97 8.44
C PHE A 132 -15.21 -5.60 7.11
N ILE A 133 -14.39 -4.85 6.37
CA ILE A 133 -13.67 -5.33 5.19
C ILE A 133 -12.24 -5.67 5.60
N VAL A 134 -11.71 -6.79 5.13
CA VAL A 134 -10.33 -7.19 5.37
C VAL A 134 -9.60 -7.28 4.04
N ILE A 135 -8.49 -6.58 3.93
CA ILE A 135 -7.66 -6.49 2.72
C ILE A 135 -6.26 -7.03 3.03
N PRO A 136 -5.97 -8.28 2.71
CA PRO A 136 -4.62 -8.83 2.86
C PRO A 136 -3.69 -8.25 1.79
N CYS A 137 -2.49 -7.83 2.21
CA CYS A 137 -1.42 -7.29 1.39
C CYS A 137 -0.20 -8.22 1.48
N TYR A 138 -0.22 -9.27 0.68
CA TYR A 138 0.93 -10.17 0.53
C TYR A 138 1.81 -9.71 -0.62
N ASN A 139 3.05 -10.17 -0.63
CA ASN A 139 4.00 -9.87 -1.70
C ASN A 139 3.38 -10.11 -3.08
N SER A 140 3.50 -9.12 -3.93
CA SER A 140 2.97 -9.16 -5.28
C SER A 140 3.71 -10.17 -6.15
N SER A 141 2.99 -10.95 -6.91
CA SER A 141 3.57 -11.80 -7.95
C SER A 141 3.88 -10.98 -9.20
N ASN A 142 4.75 -11.51 -10.07
CA ASN A 142 4.99 -10.90 -11.39
C ASN A 142 3.69 -10.70 -12.20
N ILE A 143 2.70 -11.55 -11.99
CA ILE A 143 1.38 -11.44 -12.62
C ILE A 143 0.62 -10.22 -12.09
N ASP A 144 0.68 -9.96 -10.78
CA ASP A 144 0.02 -8.81 -10.17
C ASP A 144 0.65 -7.50 -10.66
N ILE A 145 1.98 -7.45 -10.75
CA ILE A 145 2.73 -6.29 -11.29
C ILE A 145 2.36 -6.06 -12.77
N MET A 146 2.31 -7.12 -13.57
CA MET A 146 1.91 -7.03 -14.98
C MET A 146 0.47 -6.52 -15.14
N ASN A 147 -0.45 -6.98 -14.29
CA ASN A 147 -1.83 -6.52 -14.30
C ASN A 147 -1.94 -5.04 -13.88
N LEU A 148 -1.20 -4.63 -12.85
CA LEU A 148 -1.11 -3.24 -12.44
C LEU A 148 -0.62 -2.35 -13.59
N LEU A 149 0.49 -2.72 -14.23
CA LEU A 149 1.08 -2.00 -15.36
C LEU A 149 0.08 -1.84 -16.50
N ASN A 150 -0.58 -2.94 -16.91
CA ASN A 150 -1.56 -2.91 -17.98
C ASN A 150 -2.78 -2.01 -17.65
N ASN A 151 -3.24 -2.02 -16.40
CA ASN A 151 -4.33 -1.14 -15.96
C ASN A 151 -3.91 0.34 -16.02
N LYS A 152 -2.71 0.68 -15.55
CA LYS A 152 -2.17 2.04 -15.57
C LYS A 152 -1.95 2.56 -17.01
N LEU A 153 -1.44 1.72 -17.91
CA LEU A 153 -1.31 2.04 -19.33
C LEU A 153 -2.66 2.36 -19.94
N LYS A 154 -3.67 1.53 -19.67
CA LYS A 154 -5.02 1.75 -20.16
C LYS A 154 -5.67 3.03 -19.60
N GLU A 155 -5.48 3.32 -18.31
CA GLU A 155 -6.00 4.55 -17.67
C GLU A 155 -5.46 5.83 -18.31
N ARG A 156 -4.21 5.77 -18.85
CA ARG A 156 -3.53 6.92 -19.46
C ARG A 156 -3.53 6.91 -20.98
N ASP A 157 -4.18 5.93 -21.61
CA ASP A 157 -4.18 5.72 -23.07
C ASP A 157 -2.75 5.62 -23.65
N LEU A 158 -1.92 4.77 -23.02
CA LEU A 158 -0.53 4.54 -23.40
C LEU A 158 -0.37 3.11 -23.91
N ALA A 159 0.50 2.92 -24.92
CA ALA A 159 0.98 1.61 -25.33
C ALA A 159 2.38 1.34 -24.78
N MET A 160 2.78 0.08 -24.67
CA MET A 160 4.10 -0.31 -24.23
C MET A 160 4.51 -1.64 -24.87
N ASP A 161 5.72 -1.70 -25.37
CA ASP A 161 6.32 -2.91 -25.92
C ASP A 161 6.31 -4.07 -24.93
N LYS A 162 6.22 -5.28 -25.44
CA LYS A 162 6.26 -6.50 -24.63
C LYS A 162 7.58 -6.61 -23.85
N ASP A 163 8.70 -6.36 -24.49
CA ASP A 163 10.03 -6.41 -23.88
C ASP A 163 10.21 -5.35 -22.80
N ALA A 164 9.61 -4.15 -22.97
CA ALA A 164 9.55 -3.11 -21.96
C ALA A 164 8.77 -3.54 -20.71
N LYS A 165 7.60 -4.19 -20.91
CA LYS A 165 6.79 -4.72 -19.80
C LYS A 165 7.53 -5.81 -19.02
N GLU A 166 8.18 -6.74 -19.75
CA GLU A 166 8.96 -7.82 -19.13
C GLU A 166 10.16 -7.25 -18.35
N LEU A 167 10.82 -6.21 -18.86
CA LEU A 167 11.90 -5.53 -18.17
C LEU A 167 11.43 -4.89 -16.86
N ILE A 168 10.29 -4.18 -16.86
CA ILE A 168 9.70 -3.58 -15.66
C ILE A 168 9.43 -4.66 -14.61
N VAL A 169 8.74 -5.74 -15.00
CA VAL A 169 8.40 -6.84 -14.08
C VAL A 169 9.64 -7.52 -13.52
N ALA A 170 10.71 -7.65 -14.32
CA ALA A 170 11.97 -8.27 -13.87
C ALA A 170 12.83 -7.35 -12.99
N SER A 171 12.73 -6.02 -13.17
CA SER A 171 13.58 -5.03 -12.49
C SER A 171 12.96 -4.53 -11.19
N LEU A 172 11.64 -4.53 -11.10
CA LEU A 172 10.91 -4.07 -9.92
C LEU A 172 10.71 -5.28 -8.99
N GLY A 173 11.35 -5.22 -7.84
CA GLY A 173 11.30 -6.31 -6.85
C GLY A 173 9.94 -6.49 -6.19
N ASN A 174 9.91 -7.17 -5.06
CA ASN A 174 8.67 -7.55 -4.35
C ASN A 174 8.03 -6.41 -3.53
N ASP A 175 8.59 -5.21 -3.56
CA ASP A 175 8.02 -4.02 -2.89
C ASP A 175 7.05 -3.32 -3.82
N TYR A 176 5.76 -3.44 -3.52
CA TYR A 176 4.69 -2.86 -4.33
C TYR A 176 4.73 -1.31 -4.33
N GLY A 177 5.13 -0.69 -3.23
CA GLY A 177 5.21 0.77 -3.12
C GLY A 177 6.27 1.34 -4.06
N ASN A 178 7.47 0.74 -4.07
CA ASN A 178 8.52 1.06 -5.02
C ASN A 178 8.07 0.78 -6.45
N THR A 179 7.48 -0.39 -6.69
CA THR A 179 6.97 -0.78 -8.01
C THR A 179 6.00 0.25 -8.58
N ILE A 180 5.01 0.70 -7.80
CA ILE A 180 4.09 1.75 -8.24
C ILE A 180 4.83 3.04 -8.54
N SER A 181 5.74 3.46 -7.67
CA SER A 181 6.47 4.71 -7.84
C SER A 181 7.30 4.72 -9.11
N GLU A 182 7.97 3.61 -9.42
CA GLU A 182 8.76 3.47 -10.65
C GLU A 182 7.87 3.42 -11.90
N ILE A 183 6.76 2.69 -11.86
CA ILE A 183 5.77 2.68 -12.95
C ILE A 183 5.24 4.11 -13.18
N GLU A 184 4.84 4.82 -12.14
CA GLU A 184 4.33 6.19 -12.27
C GLU A 184 5.38 7.14 -12.84
N LYS A 185 6.65 7.00 -12.47
CA LYS A 185 7.74 7.80 -13.09
C LYS A 185 7.80 7.54 -14.61
N ILE A 186 7.85 6.26 -15.02
CA ILE A 186 7.91 5.91 -16.44
C ILE A 186 6.73 6.52 -17.20
N LEU A 187 5.51 6.35 -16.67
CA LEU A 187 4.30 6.85 -17.32
C LEU A 187 4.23 8.38 -17.38
N ASN A 188 4.83 9.09 -16.42
CA ASN A 188 4.82 10.56 -16.37
C ASN A 188 5.74 11.22 -17.42
N TYR A 189 6.68 10.47 -18.02
CA TYR A 189 7.51 10.96 -19.13
C TYR A 189 6.80 10.92 -20.48
N HIS A 190 5.62 10.31 -20.58
CA HIS A 190 4.92 10.06 -21.84
C HIS A 190 3.55 10.74 -21.85
N GLN A 191 3.06 11.08 -23.06
CA GLN A 191 1.76 11.68 -23.28
C GLN A 191 0.75 10.63 -23.79
N SER A 192 -0.55 10.89 -23.64
CA SER A 192 -1.60 10.02 -24.19
C SER A 192 -1.37 9.74 -25.68
N GLY A 193 -1.43 8.48 -26.07
CA GLY A 193 -1.19 8.01 -27.42
C GLY A 193 0.26 7.59 -27.71
N ASP A 194 1.21 7.82 -26.78
CA ASP A 194 2.59 7.39 -26.96
C ASP A 194 2.75 5.86 -26.82
N GLU A 195 3.79 5.35 -27.49
CA GLU A 195 4.25 3.98 -27.34
C GLU A 195 5.60 3.96 -26.60
N ILE A 196 5.61 3.33 -25.44
CA ILE A 196 6.78 3.25 -24.55
C ILE A 196 7.66 2.09 -24.99
N SER A 197 8.89 2.40 -25.38
CA SER A 197 9.87 1.42 -25.81
C SER A 197 10.68 0.86 -24.63
N LYS A 198 11.37 -0.25 -24.86
CA LYS A 198 12.32 -0.82 -23.90
C LYS A 198 13.45 0.16 -23.55
N SER A 199 13.94 0.94 -24.52
CA SER A 199 15.01 1.93 -24.29
C SER A 199 14.56 3.07 -23.37
N ASP A 200 13.31 3.48 -23.43
CA ASP A 200 12.75 4.50 -22.53
C ASP A 200 12.75 3.97 -21.09
N VAL A 201 12.29 2.74 -20.90
CA VAL A 201 12.27 2.07 -19.60
C VAL A 201 13.68 1.90 -19.03
N GLU A 202 14.65 1.44 -19.85
CA GLU A 202 16.05 1.31 -19.43
C GLU A 202 16.63 2.64 -18.95
N SER A 203 16.39 3.73 -19.67
CA SER A 203 16.93 5.04 -19.32
C SER A 203 16.38 5.58 -17.99
N ILE A 204 15.12 5.29 -17.67
CA ILE A 204 14.44 5.77 -16.46
C ILE A 204 14.79 4.89 -15.25
N ILE A 205 14.79 3.55 -15.41
CA ILE A 205 15.09 2.63 -14.29
C ILE A 205 16.56 2.76 -13.87
N VAL A 206 17.49 2.89 -14.79
CA VAL A 206 18.92 3.07 -14.47
C VAL A 206 19.16 4.35 -13.68
N SER A 207 18.43 5.42 -13.97
CA SER A 207 18.56 6.69 -13.24
C SER A 207 18.01 6.65 -11.81
N SER A 208 17.16 5.68 -11.46
CA SER A 208 16.50 5.57 -10.15
C SER A 208 17.09 4.50 -9.24
N SER A 209 18.09 3.73 -9.68
CA SER A 209 18.50 2.53 -8.95
C SER A 209 19.52 2.77 -7.84
N ASN A 210 19.04 2.92 -6.61
CA ASN A 210 19.79 2.54 -5.40
C ASN A 210 20.12 1.02 -5.36
N ILE A 211 19.55 0.23 -6.25
CA ILE A 211 19.75 -1.22 -6.43
C ILE A 211 21.21 -1.51 -6.81
N ILE A 212 21.83 -0.63 -7.56
CA ILE A 212 23.19 -0.83 -8.09
C ILE A 212 24.23 -0.99 -6.98
N VAL A 213 24.07 -0.31 -5.85
CA VAL A 213 25.04 -0.42 -4.73
C VAL A 213 24.93 -1.77 -4.04
N THR A 214 23.73 -2.27 -3.79
CA THR A 214 23.51 -3.58 -3.16
C THR A 214 23.96 -4.70 -4.10
N ASP A 215 23.58 -4.63 -5.38
CA ASP A 215 24.00 -5.59 -6.39
C ASP A 215 25.53 -5.56 -6.62
N LEU A 216 26.15 -4.38 -6.53
CA LEU A 216 27.60 -4.26 -6.59
C LEU A 216 28.26 -4.98 -5.41
N VAL A 217 27.75 -4.77 -4.21
CA VAL A 217 28.26 -5.43 -3.00
C VAL A 217 28.09 -6.94 -3.10
N ASP A 218 26.92 -7.44 -3.49
CA ASP A 218 26.65 -8.88 -3.65
C ASP A 218 27.54 -9.48 -4.74
N THR A 219 27.71 -8.80 -5.87
CA THR A 219 28.56 -9.24 -6.98
C THR A 219 30.04 -9.31 -6.58
N VAL A 220 30.51 -8.40 -5.70
CA VAL A 220 31.84 -8.44 -5.12
C VAL A 220 32.02 -9.67 -4.22
N PHE A 221 31.05 -9.93 -3.33
CA PHE A 221 31.07 -11.11 -2.47
C PHE A 221 31.01 -12.43 -3.25
N GLU A 222 30.26 -12.46 -4.36
CA GLU A 222 30.17 -13.62 -5.25
C GLU A 222 31.39 -13.79 -6.17
N LYS A 223 32.39 -12.87 -6.10
CA LYS A 223 33.64 -12.88 -6.89
C LYS A 223 33.40 -12.85 -8.42
N LYS A 224 32.30 -12.30 -8.90
CA LYS A 224 31.96 -12.16 -10.32
C LYS A 224 32.65 -10.91 -10.93
N THR A 225 33.97 -10.95 -11.10
CA THR A 225 34.83 -9.80 -11.50
C THR A 225 34.39 -9.05 -12.76
N LYS A 226 33.85 -9.73 -13.77
CA LYS A 226 33.35 -9.09 -15.02
C LYS A 226 32.10 -8.23 -14.78
N SER A 227 31.24 -8.62 -13.85
CA SER A 227 30.02 -7.89 -13.51
C SER A 227 30.30 -6.71 -12.59
N VAL A 228 31.30 -6.83 -11.71
CA VAL A 228 31.72 -5.76 -10.79
C VAL A 228 32.13 -4.51 -11.54
N SER A 229 32.95 -4.63 -12.58
CA SER A 229 33.44 -3.47 -13.38
C SER A 229 32.26 -2.73 -14.04
N ARG A 230 31.30 -3.45 -14.58
CA ARG A 230 30.12 -2.85 -15.23
C ARG A 230 29.21 -2.14 -14.24
N LEU A 231 28.93 -2.77 -13.09
CA LEU A 231 28.09 -2.18 -12.03
C LEU A 231 28.78 -0.99 -11.36
N TYR A 232 30.10 -1.02 -11.17
CA TYR A 232 30.86 0.09 -10.62
C TYR A 232 30.75 1.35 -11.50
N HIS A 233 30.85 1.21 -12.83
CA HIS A 233 30.67 2.34 -13.75
C HIS A 233 29.25 2.90 -13.74
N SER A 234 28.23 2.08 -13.48
CA SER A 234 26.84 2.56 -13.38
C SER A 234 26.48 3.18 -12.01
N VAL A 235 27.34 3.03 -10.98
CA VAL A 235 27.19 3.71 -9.67
C VAL A 235 27.84 5.09 -9.65
N ILE A 236 28.86 5.31 -10.51
CA ILE A 236 29.66 6.57 -10.48
C ILE A 236 29.15 7.60 -11.52
N ASN A 237 28.41 7.17 -12.53
CA ASN A 237 27.80 8.04 -13.54
C ASN A 237 26.33 8.29 -13.23
#